data_1556b2fbc8e9d24099e9dec66b843212
#
_entry.id   1556b2fbc8e9d24099e9dec66b843212
#
_cell.length_a   1.000
_cell.length_b   1.000
_cell.length_c   1.000
_cell.angle_alpha   90.00
_cell.angle_beta   90.00
_cell.angle_gamma   90.00
#
_symmetry.space_group_name_H-M   'P 1'
#
loop_
_entity.id
_entity.type
_entity.pdbx_description
1 polymer ?
#
loop_
_entity_poly.entity_id
_entity_poly.type
_entity_poly.pdbx_seq_one_letter_code
_entity_poly.pdbx_strand_id
1 'polypeptide(L)'
;MAGLGANLIVLAVLLPTWVSSQVVKVPLNEYESATLTASNASYFSASSLTEKTGVSLEATYTIKGDGAAGTSSTAVWDEYSYVYDTTDKQAVQQMTRRFAFDRKTAVLVDCCGANINGDSSIEQRGYVGYVFPIGTQQQTYDVFDTTLGRPEPFTYSGTMNVRGVEAYKFQENVAPVQVAIQTVPGSLVGLTAASVTLPEYYQIHLRYAVDPVTGALIYVDEHQTLALRNPSTGAQALLLFDADLITPPATVGAVVALDKSGRDKLNLIETIVPLALGIAGGVALIAGILLFRRPRQDLPAEPVPADDTAPLPAGPAAEHSLVPGLDREVPAAATAPIRADGEEKPPA
;
A
#
# COMPACT_ATOMS: atom_id res chain seq x y z
N MET A 1 36.97 14.58 7.97
CA MET A 1 36.34 15.15 6.78
C MET A 1 36.18 14.11 5.65
N ALA A 2 37.28 13.49 5.14
CA ALA A 2 37.17 12.50 4.06
C ALA A 2 36.28 11.29 4.40
N GLY A 3 36.37 10.75 5.62
CA GLY A 3 35.51 9.64 6.07
C GLY A 3 34.03 10.03 6.17
N LEU A 4 33.70 11.26 6.58
CA LEU A 4 32.33 11.77 6.60
C LEU A 4 31.77 11.88 5.18
N GLY A 5 32.57 12.39 4.23
CA GLY A 5 32.15 12.49 2.82
C GLY A 5 31.85 11.13 2.20
N ALA A 6 32.70 10.12 2.47
CA ALA A 6 32.47 8.75 2.00
C ALA A 6 31.16 8.15 2.56
N ASN A 7 30.88 8.32 3.86
CA ASN A 7 29.64 7.85 4.46
C ASN A 7 28.40 8.51 3.86
N LEU A 8 28.42 9.81 3.59
CA LEU A 8 27.32 10.53 2.95
C LEU A 8 27.04 10.04 1.52
N ILE A 9 28.09 9.72 0.76
CA ILE A 9 27.96 9.15 -0.58
C ILE A 9 27.34 7.74 -0.50
N VAL A 10 27.79 6.90 0.43
CA VAL A 10 27.21 5.57 0.65
C VAL A 10 25.72 5.69 0.99
N LEU A 11 25.34 6.60 1.89
CA LEU A 11 23.93 6.87 2.21
C LEU A 11 23.15 7.37 1.00
N ALA A 12 23.71 8.23 0.16
CA ALA A 12 23.09 8.73 -1.05
C ALA A 12 22.73 7.60 -2.04
N VAL A 13 23.50 6.53 -2.07
CA VAL A 13 23.23 5.34 -2.90
C VAL A 13 22.27 4.37 -2.20
N LEU A 14 22.45 4.16 -0.89
CA LEU A 14 21.63 3.20 -0.13
C LEU A 14 20.16 3.67 0.02
N LEU A 15 19.91 4.98 0.12
CA LEU A 15 18.57 5.52 0.28
C LEU A 15 17.64 5.11 -0.87
N PRO A 16 17.91 5.39 -2.14
CA PRO A 16 17.01 5.03 -3.23
C PRO A 16 17.01 3.53 -3.56
N THR A 17 18.09 2.79 -3.26
CA THR A 17 18.23 1.38 -3.67
C THR A 17 17.73 0.41 -2.62
N TRP A 18 18.03 0.65 -1.36
CA TRP A 18 17.68 -0.28 -0.28
C TRP A 18 16.67 0.30 0.72
N VAL A 19 16.87 1.53 1.21
CA VAL A 19 15.99 2.12 2.24
C VAL A 19 14.62 2.40 1.66
N SER A 20 14.53 3.03 0.48
CA SER A 20 13.26 3.27 -0.22
C SER A 20 12.45 1.98 -0.33
N SER A 21 13.10 0.89 -0.75
CA SER A 21 12.44 -0.41 -0.88
C SER A 21 11.90 -0.98 0.44
N GLN A 22 12.36 -0.53 1.60
CA GLN A 22 11.86 -0.96 2.91
C GLN A 22 10.75 -0.09 3.47
N VAL A 23 10.74 1.21 3.15
CA VAL A 23 9.82 2.19 3.72
C VAL A 23 8.67 2.57 2.80
N VAL A 24 8.87 2.49 1.47
CA VAL A 24 7.85 2.77 0.46
C VAL A 24 6.96 1.55 0.30
N LYS A 25 5.82 1.56 1.00
CA LYS A 25 4.85 0.47 1.07
C LYS A 25 3.46 1.04 1.34
N VAL A 26 2.43 0.36 0.87
CA VAL A 26 1.03 0.67 1.23
C VAL A 26 0.87 0.62 2.76
N PRO A 27 0.23 1.60 3.39
CA PRO A 27 0.01 1.62 4.84
C PRO A 27 -0.77 0.41 5.35
N LEU A 28 -0.52 0.00 6.61
CA LEU A 28 -1.29 -1.06 7.26
C LEU A 28 -2.64 -0.54 7.80
N ASN A 29 -2.61 0.66 8.39
CA ASN A 29 -3.78 1.30 8.98
C ASN A 29 -4.31 2.37 8.02
N GLU A 30 -4.94 1.91 6.93
CA GLU A 30 -5.58 2.81 5.97
C GLU A 30 -7.05 2.98 6.35
N TYR A 31 -7.59 4.16 6.12
CA TYR A 31 -9.03 4.41 6.16
C TYR A 31 -9.38 5.38 5.04
N GLU A 32 -9.96 4.85 4.00
CA GLU A 32 -10.37 5.63 2.83
C GLU A 32 -11.83 5.34 2.48
N SER A 33 -12.51 6.35 1.98
CA SER A 33 -13.83 6.23 1.41
C SER A 33 -13.87 6.96 0.08
N ALA A 34 -14.28 6.25 -0.96
CA ALA A 34 -14.46 6.78 -2.30
C ALA A 34 -15.94 6.67 -2.71
N THR A 35 -16.38 7.65 -3.49
CA THR A 35 -17.76 7.68 -4.00
C THR A 35 -17.73 7.68 -5.52
N LEU A 36 -18.56 6.84 -6.14
CA LEU A 36 -18.94 6.90 -7.54
C LEU A 36 -20.40 7.30 -7.65
N THR A 37 -20.78 7.92 -8.75
CA THR A 37 -22.16 8.34 -9.01
C THR A 37 -22.62 7.88 -10.38
N ALA A 38 -23.87 7.48 -10.48
CA ALA A 38 -24.54 7.23 -11.75
C ALA A 38 -25.77 8.12 -11.89
N SER A 39 -25.99 8.62 -13.10
CA SER A 39 -27.24 9.24 -13.51
C SER A 39 -27.92 8.35 -14.55
N ASN A 40 -29.26 8.34 -14.55
CA ASN A 40 -30.03 7.53 -15.51
C ASN A 40 -29.80 6.01 -15.40
N ALA A 41 -29.53 5.54 -14.19
CA ALA A 41 -29.39 4.10 -13.91
C ALA A 41 -30.75 3.41 -13.85
N SER A 42 -30.74 2.08 -13.94
CA SER A 42 -31.90 1.22 -13.77
C SER A 42 -31.61 0.08 -12.81
N TYR A 43 -32.57 -0.27 -11.95
CA TYR A 43 -32.45 -1.43 -11.09
C TYR A 43 -33.79 -2.04 -10.72
N PHE A 44 -33.79 -3.33 -10.38
CA PHE A 44 -34.97 -4.00 -9.86
C PHE A 44 -35.11 -3.76 -8.35
N SER A 45 -36.19 -3.12 -7.96
CA SER A 45 -36.49 -2.89 -6.55
C SER A 45 -37.28 -4.09 -5.99
N ALA A 46 -36.58 -4.83 -5.09
CA ALA A 46 -37.19 -5.97 -4.42
C ALA A 46 -38.34 -5.57 -3.47
N SER A 47 -38.36 -4.33 -2.97
CA SER A 47 -39.39 -3.84 -2.07
C SER A 47 -40.72 -3.51 -2.80
N SER A 48 -40.64 -2.99 -4.03
CA SER A 48 -41.80 -2.67 -4.86
C SER A 48 -42.09 -3.74 -5.93
N LEU A 49 -41.18 -4.70 -6.11
CA LEU A 49 -41.23 -5.71 -7.17
C LEU A 49 -41.34 -5.10 -8.59
N THR A 50 -40.70 -3.97 -8.79
CA THR A 50 -40.72 -3.25 -10.08
C THR A 50 -39.31 -2.82 -10.48
N GLU A 51 -39.08 -2.69 -11.76
CA GLU A 51 -37.90 -2.02 -12.30
C GLU A 51 -38.04 -0.51 -12.12
N LYS A 52 -37.04 0.14 -11.55
CA LYS A 52 -36.90 1.60 -11.50
C LYS A 52 -35.89 2.02 -12.56
N THR A 53 -36.23 3.03 -13.34
CA THR A 53 -35.42 3.53 -14.46
C THR A 53 -35.19 5.03 -14.35
N GLY A 54 -34.11 5.54 -14.93
CA GLY A 54 -33.77 6.96 -14.90
C GLY A 54 -33.43 7.49 -13.52
N VAL A 55 -32.99 6.63 -12.61
CA VAL A 55 -32.63 6.98 -11.22
C VAL A 55 -31.21 7.46 -11.12
N SER A 56 -30.90 8.20 -10.05
CA SER A 56 -29.52 8.55 -9.68
C SER A 56 -29.07 7.65 -8.55
N LEU A 57 -27.92 6.99 -8.75
CA LEU A 57 -27.31 6.13 -7.76
C LEU A 57 -26.02 6.74 -7.21
N GLU A 58 -25.72 6.41 -5.96
CA GLU A 58 -24.43 6.67 -5.36
C GLU A 58 -23.85 5.36 -4.80
N ALA A 59 -22.63 5.04 -5.21
CA ALA A 59 -21.86 3.92 -4.71
C ALA A 59 -20.75 4.43 -3.79
N THR A 60 -20.70 3.94 -2.56
CA THR A 60 -19.66 4.25 -1.60
C THR A 60 -18.81 3.01 -1.36
N TYR A 61 -17.52 3.15 -1.49
CA TYR A 61 -16.51 2.13 -1.20
C TYR A 61 -15.69 2.60 0.00
N THR A 62 -15.75 1.88 1.11
CA THR A 62 -14.99 2.18 2.33
C THR A 62 -13.99 1.07 2.57
N ILE A 63 -12.72 1.45 2.68
CA ILE A 63 -11.61 0.57 3.01
C ILE A 63 -11.13 0.87 4.43
N LYS A 64 -10.92 -0.17 5.22
CA LYS A 64 -10.31 -0.06 6.55
C LYS A 64 -9.20 -1.10 6.71
N GLY A 65 -7.99 -0.63 6.96
CA GLY A 65 -6.83 -1.48 7.24
C GLY A 65 -6.90 -2.09 8.63
N ASP A 66 -6.63 -3.39 8.71
CA ASP A 66 -6.43 -4.14 9.96
C ASP A 66 -4.92 -4.29 10.22
N GLY A 67 -4.33 -3.28 10.87
CA GLY A 67 -2.90 -3.27 11.16
C GLY A 67 -2.45 -4.36 12.11
N ALA A 68 -3.36 -4.94 12.91
CA ALA A 68 -3.04 -6.03 13.83
C ALA A 68 -2.91 -7.37 13.10
N ALA A 69 -3.69 -7.59 12.04
CA ALA A 69 -3.60 -8.77 11.19
C ALA A 69 -2.50 -8.66 10.13
N GLY A 70 -2.03 -7.44 9.83
CA GLY A 70 -0.99 -7.17 8.85
C GLY A 70 0.42 -7.51 9.34
N THR A 71 1.38 -7.53 8.39
CA THR A 71 2.80 -7.75 8.65
C THR A 71 3.66 -6.66 7.99
N SER A 72 4.98 -6.75 8.10
CA SER A 72 5.90 -5.85 7.39
C SER A 72 5.76 -5.89 5.86
N SER A 73 5.27 -7.00 5.29
CA SER A 73 5.10 -7.21 3.84
C SER A 73 3.64 -7.31 3.40
N THR A 74 2.72 -7.69 4.29
CA THR A 74 1.32 -7.98 3.94
C THR A 74 0.39 -6.98 4.63
N ALA A 75 -0.46 -6.31 3.87
CA ALA A 75 -1.60 -5.56 4.39
C ALA A 75 -2.85 -6.45 4.41
N VAL A 76 -3.70 -6.24 5.40
CA VAL A 76 -5.03 -6.86 5.50
C VAL A 76 -6.05 -5.75 5.59
N TRP A 77 -6.99 -5.71 4.64
CA TRP A 77 -8.00 -4.68 4.58
C TRP A 77 -9.41 -5.28 4.57
N ASP A 78 -10.31 -4.58 5.23
CA ASP A 78 -11.75 -4.81 5.17
C ASP A 78 -12.37 -3.74 4.27
N GLU A 79 -13.21 -4.19 3.34
CA GLU A 79 -13.96 -3.37 2.42
C GLU A 79 -15.46 -3.50 2.71
N TYR A 80 -16.13 -2.37 2.64
CA TYR A 80 -17.58 -2.31 2.57
C TYR A 80 -17.99 -1.46 1.38
N SER A 81 -18.73 -2.04 0.44
CA SER A 81 -19.35 -1.31 -0.66
C SER A 81 -20.85 -1.26 -0.52
N TYR A 82 -21.42 -0.11 -0.86
CA TYR A 82 -22.85 0.17 -0.71
C TYR A 82 -23.33 1.07 -1.83
N VAL A 83 -24.29 0.56 -2.64
CA VAL A 83 -24.95 1.31 -3.71
C VAL A 83 -26.38 1.60 -3.29
N TYR A 84 -26.80 2.84 -3.40
CA TYR A 84 -28.16 3.25 -3.04
C TYR A 84 -28.74 4.26 -4.01
N ASP A 85 -30.09 4.25 -4.14
CA ASP A 85 -30.86 5.27 -4.84
C ASP A 85 -30.84 6.57 -4.03
N THR A 86 -30.35 7.65 -4.64
CA THR A 86 -30.20 8.93 -3.95
C THR A 86 -31.53 9.59 -3.58
N THR A 87 -32.61 9.19 -4.22
CA THR A 87 -33.96 9.78 -4.03
C THR A 87 -34.63 9.25 -2.76
N ASP A 88 -34.69 7.94 -2.61
CA ASP A 88 -35.42 7.30 -1.49
C ASP A 88 -34.49 6.58 -0.51
N LYS A 89 -33.18 6.64 -0.76
CA LYS A 89 -32.14 5.99 0.07
C LYS A 89 -32.26 4.48 0.15
N GLN A 90 -32.99 3.87 -0.81
CA GLN A 90 -33.08 2.43 -0.89
C GLN A 90 -31.73 1.81 -1.23
N ALA A 91 -31.31 0.80 -0.48
CA ALA A 91 -30.17 -0.03 -0.81
C ALA A 91 -30.43 -0.82 -2.10
N VAL A 92 -29.50 -0.76 -3.04
CA VAL A 92 -29.54 -1.45 -4.33
C VAL A 92 -28.57 -2.62 -4.32
N GLN A 93 -27.33 -2.38 -3.91
CA GLN A 93 -26.30 -3.41 -3.75
C GLN A 93 -25.49 -3.14 -2.50
N GLN A 94 -24.97 -4.20 -1.88
CA GLN A 94 -24.00 -4.11 -0.78
C GLN A 94 -23.10 -5.32 -0.80
N MET A 95 -21.84 -5.12 -0.43
CA MET A 95 -20.85 -6.17 -0.34
C MET A 95 -19.90 -5.89 0.83
N THR A 96 -19.45 -6.95 1.48
CA THR A 96 -18.31 -6.94 2.39
C THR A 96 -17.21 -7.82 1.84
N ARG A 97 -15.96 -7.38 1.96
CA ARG A 97 -14.81 -8.15 1.53
C ARG A 97 -13.69 -7.98 2.54
N ARG A 98 -13.05 -9.07 2.93
CA ARG A 98 -11.77 -9.07 3.61
C ARG A 98 -10.73 -9.65 2.67
N PHE A 99 -9.59 -8.97 2.52
CA PHE A 99 -8.52 -9.41 1.64
C PHE A 99 -7.16 -9.02 2.20
N ALA A 100 -6.15 -9.82 1.84
CA ALA A 100 -4.76 -9.54 2.16
C ALA A 100 -3.95 -9.40 0.86
N PHE A 101 -2.90 -8.57 0.88
CA PHE A 101 -2.06 -8.34 -0.29
C PHE A 101 -0.65 -7.91 0.09
N ASP A 102 0.29 -8.15 -0.81
CA ASP A 102 1.66 -7.65 -0.68
C ASP A 102 1.69 -6.12 -0.82
N ARG A 103 2.27 -5.45 0.16
CA ARG A 103 2.25 -3.99 0.31
C ARG A 103 3.04 -3.21 -0.75
N LYS A 104 3.84 -3.89 -1.59
CA LYS A 104 4.63 -3.28 -2.67
C LYS A 104 4.05 -3.58 -4.04
N THR A 105 3.67 -4.84 -4.23
CA THR A 105 3.25 -5.34 -5.53
C THR A 105 1.74 -5.28 -5.71
N ALA A 106 0.96 -5.03 -4.64
CA ALA A 106 -0.49 -5.08 -4.64
C ALA A 106 -1.08 -6.45 -5.07
N VAL A 107 -0.27 -7.50 -5.04
CA VAL A 107 -0.71 -8.87 -5.35
C VAL A 107 -1.43 -9.45 -4.15
N LEU A 108 -2.61 -10.00 -4.37
CA LEU A 108 -3.42 -10.67 -3.35
C LEU A 108 -2.70 -11.91 -2.79
N VAL A 109 -2.88 -12.13 -1.50
CA VAL A 109 -2.37 -13.27 -0.75
C VAL A 109 -3.54 -13.94 -0.05
N ASP A 110 -3.72 -15.23 -0.28
CA ASP A 110 -4.80 -15.98 0.37
C ASP A 110 -4.43 -16.30 1.83
N CYS A 111 -4.77 -15.38 2.74
CA CYS A 111 -4.53 -15.52 4.16
C CYS A 111 -5.51 -14.68 4.99
N CYS A 112 -5.30 -14.71 6.28
CA CYS A 112 -5.76 -13.71 7.25
C CYS A 112 -7.29 -13.56 7.33
N GLY A 113 -8.03 -14.63 6.99
CA GLY A 113 -9.48 -14.69 7.00
C GLY A 113 -10.12 -14.01 5.77
N ALA A 114 -9.43 -14.01 4.62
CA ALA A 114 -9.97 -13.49 3.36
C ALA A 114 -11.35 -14.10 3.06
N ASN A 115 -12.30 -13.25 2.70
CA ASN A 115 -13.67 -13.68 2.38
C ASN A 115 -14.40 -12.60 1.55
N ILE A 116 -15.48 -12.99 0.90
CA ILE A 116 -16.44 -12.09 0.23
C ILE A 116 -17.82 -12.41 0.78
N ASN A 117 -18.51 -11.45 1.39
CA ASN A 117 -19.82 -11.62 2.04
C ASN A 117 -19.82 -12.76 3.07
N GLY A 118 -18.67 -13.00 3.75
CA GLY A 118 -18.49 -14.09 4.70
C GLY A 118 -18.14 -15.45 4.09
N ASP A 119 -18.13 -15.57 2.75
CA ASP A 119 -17.70 -16.77 2.05
C ASP A 119 -16.17 -16.78 1.90
N SER A 120 -15.51 -17.67 2.62
CA SER A 120 -14.06 -17.88 2.57
C SER A 120 -13.63 -18.98 1.59
N SER A 121 -14.56 -19.60 0.87
CA SER A 121 -14.26 -20.63 -0.13
C SER A 121 -13.71 -20.04 -1.44
N ILE A 122 -13.93 -18.75 -1.66
CA ILE A 122 -13.46 -18.02 -2.85
C ILE A 122 -12.01 -17.58 -2.63
N GLU A 123 -11.08 -18.29 -3.28
CA GLU A 123 -9.67 -17.93 -3.23
C GLU A 123 -9.40 -16.63 -4.00
N GLN A 124 -8.96 -15.59 -3.28
CA GLN A 124 -8.66 -14.30 -3.87
C GLN A 124 -7.21 -14.24 -4.36
N ARG A 125 -7.02 -14.04 -5.67
CA ARG A 125 -5.69 -13.99 -6.34
C ARG A 125 -5.65 -12.92 -7.43
N GLY A 126 -4.44 -12.65 -7.94
CA GLY A 126 -4.21 -11.54 -8.86
C GLY A 126 -3.93 -10.25 -8.11
N TYR A 127 -4.33 -9.11 -8.67
CA TYR A 127 -4.12 -7.79 -8.07
C TYR A 127 -5.38 -7.31 -7.35
N VAL A 128 -5.20 -6.42 -6.36
CA VAL A 128 -6.29 -5.86 -5.55
C VAL A 128 -7.29 -5.07 -6.37
N GLY A 129 -6.80 -4.23 -7.32
CA GLY A 129 -7.64 -3.34 -8.13
C GLY A 129 -7.85 -1.93 -7.56
N TYR A 130 -7.76 -1.74 -6.24
CA TYR A 130 -7.83 -0.40 -5.62
C TYR A 130 -6.49 0.29 -5.51
N VAL A 131 -5.44 -0.49 -5.43
CA VAL A 131 -4.05 -0.05 -5.51
C VAL A 131 -3.33 -0.90 -6.53
N PHE A 132 -2.46 -0.28 -7.32
CA PHE A 132 -1.55 -0.94 -8.25
C PHE A 132 -0.13 -0.93 -7.67
N PRO A 133 0.81 -1.69 -8.24
CA PRO A 133 2.20 -1.62 -7.82
C PRO A 133 2.75 -0.21 -7.87
N ILE A 134 3.52 0.20 -6.86
CA ILE A 134 4.29 1.44 -6.92
C ILE A 134 5.25 1.35 -8.10
N GLY A 135 5.24 2.34 -8.98
CA GLY A 135 5.93 2.27 -10.27
C GLY A 135 5.18 1.39 -11.29
N THR A 136 3.85 1.51 -11.33
CA THR A 136 2.96 0.81 -12.29
C THR A 136 3.47 0.89 -13.73
N GLN A 137 3.50 -0.26 -14.42
CA GLN A 137 4.01 -0.38 -15.78
C GLN A 137 2.88 -0.42 -16.82
N GLN A 138 3.21 -0.16 -18.07
CA GLN A 138 2.30 -0.24 -19.23
C GLN A 138 2.11 -1.70 -19.68
N GLN A 139 1.48 -2.52 -18.85
CA GLN A 139 1.27 -3.95 -19.09
C GLN A 139 -0.15 -4.36 -18.68
N THR A 140 -0.52 -5.60 -18.91
CA THR A 140 -1.75 -6.18 -18.39
C THR A 140 -1.55 -6.59 -16.92
N TYR A 141 -2.55 -6.31 -16.08
CA TYR A 141 -2.65 -6.76 -14.70
C TYR A 141 -3.90 -7.62 -14.54
N ASP A 142 -3.76 -8.81 -14.00
CA ASP A 142 -4.90 -9.69 -13.70
C ASP A 142 -5.52 -9.24 -12.37
N VAL A 143 -6.56 -8.40 -12.42
CA VAL A 143 -7.24 -7.84 -11.26
C VAL A 143 -8.39 -8.73 -10.83
N PHE A 144 -8.53 -8.93 -9.53
CA PHE A 144 -9.57 -9.79 -8.98
C PHE A 144 -10.94 -9.13 -9.08
N ASP A 145 -11.85 -9.73 -9.86
CA ASP A 145 -13.26 -9.37 -9.91
C ASP A 145 -14.04 -10.14 -8.83
N THR A 146 -14.70 -9.41 -7.92
CA THR A 146 -15.41 -9.99 -6.78
C THR A 146 -16.70 -10.68 -7.17
N THR A 147 -17.34 -10.26 -8.26
CA THR A 147 -18.57 -10.87 -8.78
C THR A 147 -18.29 -12.18 -9.50
N LEU A 148 -17.16 -12.24 -10.22
CA LEU A 148 -16.73 -13.45 -10.93
C LEU A 148 -15.98 -14.42 -10.01
N GLY A 149 -15.46 -13.95 -8.88
CA GLY A 149 -14.63 -14.74 -7.97
C GLY A 149 -13.30 -15.19 -8.57
N ARG A 150 -12.76 -14.44 -9.54
CA ARG A 150 -11.52 -14.76 -10.24
C ARG A 150 -10.83 -13.51 -10.80
N PRO A 151 -9.52 -13.58 -11.12
CA PRO A 151 -8.84 -12.50 -11.82
C PRO A 151 -9.33 -12.33 -13.25
N GLU A 152 -9.44 -11.06 -13.69
CA GLU A 152 -9.73 -10.67 -15.06
C GLU A 152 -8.64 -9.70 -15.57
N PRO A 153 -8.33 -9.69 -16.87
CA PRO A 153 -7.23 -8.92 -17.43
C PRO A 153 -7.59 -7.43 -17.56
N PHE A 154 -6.92 -6.57 -16.77
CA PHE A 154 -6.89 -5.13 -16.97
C PHE A 154 -5.78 -4.76 -17.93
N THR A 155 -6.14 -4.44 -19.16
CA THR A 155 -5.19 -4.16 -20.25
C THR A 155 -4.89 -2.67 -20.32
N TYR A 156 -3.60 -2.34 -20.40
CA TYR A 156 -3.15 -0.96 -20.68
C TYR A 156 -3.71 -0.46 -22.02
N SER A 157 -4.32 0.72 -22.00
CA SER A 157 -4.98 1.31 -23.17
C SER A 157 -4.53 2.74 -23.51
N GLY A 158 -3.42 3.19 -22.92
CA GLY A 158 -2.83 4.51 -23.18
C GLY A 158 -2.71 5.38 -21.93
N THR A 159 -2.51 6.67 -22.13
CA THR A 159 -2.39 7.66 -21.05
C THR A 159 -3.53 8.69 -21.11
N MET A 160 -3.76 9.36 -19.98
CA MET A 160 -4.63 10.53 -19.90
C MET A 160 -4.14 11.50 -18.82
N ASN A 161 -4.48 12.78 -18.96
CA ASN A 161 -4.20 13.77 -17.93
C ASN A 161 -5.41 13.94 -17.01
N VAL A 162 -5.23 13.67 -15.72
CA VAL A 162 -6.25 13.86 -14.69
C VAL A 162 -5.78 14.96 -13.74
N ARG A 163 -6.28 16.18 -13.92
CA ARG A 163 -5.94 17.35 -13.10
C ARG A 163 -4.44 17.59 -12.92
N GLY A 164 -3.67 17.39 -14.02
CA GLY A 164 -2.23 17.59 -14.05
C GLY A 164 -1.40 16.38 -13.64
N VAL A 165 -2.02 15.24 -13.33
CA VAL A 165 -1.35 13.94 -13.19
C VAL A 165 -1.46 13.20 -14.52
N GLU A 166 -0.32 12.80 -15.11
CA GLU A 166 -0.30 11.88 -16.23
C GLU A 166 -0.53 10.46 -15.71
N ALA A 167 -1.72 9.94 -15.97
CA ALA A 167 -2.18 8.64 -15.51
C ALA A 167 -2.17 7.62 -16.63
N TYR A 168 -1.92 6.35 -16.29
CA TYR A 168 -2.09 5.22 -17.19
C TYR A 168 -3.54 4.77 -17.20
N LYS A 169 -4.09 4.55 -18.40
CA LYS A 169 -5.42 3.98 -18.58
C LYS A 169 -5.35 2.47 -18.64
N PHE A 170 -6.17 1.83 -17.85
CA PHE A 170 -6.42 0.40 -17.93
C PHE A 170 -7.89 0.15 -18.18
N GLN A 171 -8.20 -0.94 -18.87
CA GLN A 171 -9.56 -1.34 -19.15
C GLN A 171 -9.77 -2.83 -19.00
N GLU A 172 -10.93 -3.19 -18.50
CA GLU A 172 -11.48 -4.53 -18.46
C GLU A 172 -12.78 -4.56 -19.25
N ASN A 173 -13.02 -5.65 -19.97
CA ASN A 173 -14.27 -5.86 -20.69
C ASN A 173 -14.67 -7.33 -20.51
N VAL A 174 -15.64 -7.58 -19.65
CA VAL A 174 -16.25 -8.89 -19.47
C VAL A 174 -17.54 -8.96 -20.26
N ALA A 175 -17.57 -9.86 -21.24
CA ALA A 175 -18.81 -10.17 -21.96
C ALA A 175 -19.82 -10.85 -21.02
N PRO A 176 -21.12 -10.84 -21.35
CA PRO A 176 -22.13 -11.45 -20.48
C PRO A 176 -21.78 -12.89 -20.11
N VAL A 177 -21.57 -13.14 -18.81
CA VAL A 177 -21.24 -14.44 -18.24
C VAL A 177 -22.20 -14.81 -17.12
N GLN A 178 -22.61 -16.06 -17.04
CA GLN A 178 -23.49 -16.53 -15.97
C GLN A 178 -22.73 -16.57 -14.63
N VAL A 179 -23.26 -15.88 -13.63
CA VAL A 179 -22.65 -15.80 -12.28
C VAL A 179 -23.48 -16.49 -11.21
N ALA A 180 -24.80 -16.59 -11.42
CA ALA A 180 -25.71 -17.20 -10.46
C ALA A 180 -26.92 -17.82 -11.14
N ILE A 181 -27.77 -18.42 -10.33
CA ILE A 181 -29.11 -18.90 -10.72
C ILE A 181 -30.09 -18.37 -9.70
N GLN A 182 -31.12 -17.67 -10.15
CA GLN A 182 -32.13 -17.07 -9.29
C GLN A 182 -33.48 -17.67 -9.53
N THR A 183 -34.25 -17.90 -8.44
CA THR A 183 -35.67 -18.30 -8.52
C THR A 183 -36.54 -17.08 -8.20
N VAL A 184 -37.37 -16.68 -9.15
CA VAL A 184 -38.23 -15.50 -9.04
C VAL A 184 -39.68 -15.86 -9.31
N PRO A 185 -40.65 -15.07 -8.81
CA PRO A 185 -42.08 -15.20 -9.24
C PRO A 185 -42.21 -15.14 -10.75
N GLY A 186 -42.96 -16.08 -11.33
CA GLY A 186 -43.16 -16.12 -12.79
C GLY A 186 -43.79 -14.83 -13.35
N SER A 187 -44.64 -14.16 -12.56
CA SER A 187 -45.28 -12.89 -12.93
C SER A 187 -44.27 -11.76 -13.23
N LEU A 188 -43.09 -11.77 -12.60
CA LEU A 188 -42.02 -10.77 -12.85
C LEU A 188 -41.44 -10.89 -14.27
N VAL A 189 -41.54 -12.04 -14.88
CA VAL A 189 -41.00 -12.35 -16.21
C VAL A 189 -42.08 -12.73 -17.21
N GLY A 190 -43.35 -12.35 -16.92
CA GLY A 190 -44.50 -12.55 -17.85
C GLY A 190 -44.95 -13.99 -17.95
N LEU A 191 -44.64 -14.87 -16.98
CA LEU A 191 -45.03 -16.26 -16.95
C LEU A 191 -46.18 -16.51 -15.94
N THR A 192 -47.03 -17.50 -16.21
CA THR A 192 -48.14 -17.88 -15.32
C THR A 192 -47.72 -18.83 -14.21
N ALA A 193 -46.50 -19.41 -14.29
CA ALA A 193 -45.98 -20.25 -13.26
C ALA A 193 -45.79 -19.49 -11.93
N ALA A 194 -45.99 -20.14 -10.79
CA ALA A 194 -45.81 -19.51 -9.48
C ALA A 194 -44.39 -19.01 -9.29
N SER A 195 -43.39 -19.77 -9.75
CA SER A 195 -41.96 -19.40 -9.76
C SER A 195 -41.27 -19.96 -10.98
N VAL A 196 -40.16 -19.33 -11.35
CA VAL A 196 -39.29 -19.78 -12.44
C VAL A 196 -37.82 -19.57 -12.02
N THR A 197 -37.00 -20.51 -12.40
CA THR A 197 -35.54 -20.44 -12.15
C THR A 197 -34.83 -19.99 -13.41
N LEU A 198 -34.07 -18.90 -13.31
CA LEU A 198 -33.38 -18.26 -14.43
C LEU A 198 -31.90 -18.03 -14.11
N PRO A 199 -31.03 -18.17 -15.11
CA PRO A 199 -29.63 -17.79 -14.96
C PRO A 199 -29.46 -16.28 -14.88
N GLU A 200 -28.62 -15.85 -13.95
CA GLU A 200 -28.19 -14.47 -13.79
C GLU A 200 -26.87 -14.26 -14.53
N TYR A 201 -26.85 -13.22 -15.35
CA TYR A 201 -25.70 -12.83 -16.16
C TYR A 201 -25.16 -11.49 -15.70
N TYR A 202 -23.84 -11.44 -15.53
CA TYR A 202 -23.05 -10.28 -15.26
C TYR A 202 -22.27 -9.85 -16.49
N GLN A 203 -22.19 -8.54 -16.71
CA GLN A 203 -21.36 -7.91 -17.72
C GLN A 203 -20.76 -6.64 -17.12
N ILE A 204 -19.49 -6.33 -17.45
CA ILE A 204 -18.85 -5.10 -17.01
C ILE A 204 -17.91 -4.55 -18.08
N HIS A 205 -17.90 -3.22 -18.20
CA HIS A 205 -16.87 -2.45 -18.88
C HIS A 205 -16.28 -1.48 -17.86
N LEU A 206 -15.04 -1.69 -17.51
CA LEU A 206 -14.35 -0.94 -16.44
C LEU A 206 -13.13 -0.23 -17.02
N ARG A 207 -13.00 1.05 -16.70
CA ARG A 207 -11.90 1.91 -17.11
C ARG A 207 -11.31 2.60 -15.88
N TYR A 208 -10.01 2.42 -15.68
CA TYR A 208 -9.25 3.03 -14.61
C TYR A 208 -8.23 4.04 -15.14
N ALA A 209 -8.02 5.12 -14.38
CA ALA A 209 -6.83 5.93 -14.49
C ALA A 209 -5.99 5.77 -13.23
N VAL A 210 -4.77 5.28 -13.40
CA VAL A 210 -3.83 4.95 -12.32
C VAL A 210 -2.60 5.84 -12.44
N ASP A 211 -2.17 6.43 -11.33
CA ASP A 211 -0.88 7.13 -11.28
C ASP A 211 0.26 6.10 -11.36
N PRO A 212 1.13 6.16 -12.39
CA PRO A 212 2.21 5.20 -12.52
C PRO A 212 3.28 5.31 -11.42
N VAL A 213 3.40 6.45 -10.75
CA VAL A 213 4.42 6.67 -9.71
C VAL A 213 4.00 6.04 -8.39
N THR A 214 2.77 6.31 -7.94
CA THR A 214 2.27 5.88 -6.65
C THR A 214 1.50 4.56 -6.70
N GLY A 215 0.97 4.18 -7.88
CA GLY A 215 0.02 3.09 -8.05
C GLY A 215 -1.40 3.42 -7.58
N ALA A 216 -1.69 4.70 -7.29
CA ALA A 216 -3.00 5.14 -6.83
C ALA A 216 -4.03 5.11 -7.95
N LEU A 217 -5.22 4.58 -7.67
CA LEU A 217 -6.39 4.65 -8.53
C LEU A 217 -7.03 6.04 -8.39
N ILE A 218 -6.93 6.88 -9.42
CA ILE A 218 -7.38 8.29 -9.37
C ILE A 218 -8.70 8.56 -10.08
N TYR A 219 -9.16 7.64 -10.93
CA TYR A 219 -10.43 7.75 -11.64
C TYR A 219 -10.96 6.38 -12.01
N VAL A 220 -12.26 6.20 -11.85
CA VAL A 220 -13.03 5.00 -12.21
C VAL A 220 -14.19 5.43 -13.12
N ASP A 221 -14.45 4.61 -14.13
CA ASP A 221 -15.58 4.69 -15.02
C ASP A 221 -16.03 3.23 -15.30
N GLU A 222 -17.15 2.84 -14.72
CA GLU A 222 -17.66 1.49 -14.65
C GLU A 222 -19.07 1.42 -15.21
N HIS A 223 -19.27 0.66 -16.28
CA HIS A 223 -20.60 0.27 -16.75
C HIS A 223 -20.87 -1.18 -16.38
N GLN A 224 -21.78 -1.41 -15.44
CA GLN A 224 -22.14 -2.74 -14.94
C GLN A 224 -23.58 -3.07 -15.31
N THR A 225 -23.81 -4.30 -15.81
CA THR A 225 -25.14 -4.86 -16.05
C THR A 225 -25.29 -6.20 -15.35
N LEU A 226 -26.39 -6.39 -14.62
CA LEU A 226 -26.85 -7.67 -14.07
C LEU A 226 -28.27 -7.93 -14.58
N ALA A 227 -28.51 -9.10 -15.15
CA ALA A 227 -29.84 -9.45 -15.69
C ALA A 227 -30.11 -10.94 -15.60
N LEU A 228 -31.35 -11.29 -15.33
CA LEU A 228 -31.85 -12.64 -15.54
C LEU A 228 -32.16 -12.85 -17.03
N ARG A 229 -31.73 -13.98 -17.58
CA ARG A 229 -31.95 -14.31 -18.98
C ARG A 229 -32.76 -15.59 -19.16
N ASN A 230 -33.54 -15.62 -20.22
CA ASN A 230 -34.25 -16.83 -20.66
C ASN A 230 -33.19 -17.87 -21.16
N PRO A 231 -33.11 -19.06 -20.56
CA PRO A 231 -32.11 -20.04 -20.92
C PRO A 231 -32.24 -20.61 -22.34
N SER A 232 -33.46 -20.54 -22.93
CA SER A 232 -33.71 -21.07 -24.27
C SER A 232 -33.39 -20.07 -25.37
N THR A 233 -33.61 -18.77 -25.13
CA THR A 233 -33.48 -17.70 -26.15
C THR A 233 -32.27 -16.81 -25.90
N GLY A 234 -31.69 -16.79 -24.69
CA GLY A 234 -30.67 -15.84 -24.26
C GLY A 234 -31.20 -14.41 -24.05
N ALA A 235 -32.47 -14.15 -24.32
CA ALA A 235 -33.06 -12.82 -24.16
C ALA A 235 -33.11 -12.42 -22.67
N GLN A 236 -32.97 -11.13 -22.40
CA GLN A 236 -33.18 -10.56 -21.07
C GLN A 236 -34.64 -10.78 -20.65
N ALA A 237 -34.84 -11.41 -19.50
CA ALA A 237 -36.12 -11.65 -18.89
C ALA A 237 -36.43 -10.62 -17.77
N LEU A 238 -35.44 -10.21 -17.01
CA LEU A 238 -35.55 -9.21 -15.96
C LEU A 238 -34.20 -8.50 -15.79
N LEU A 239 -34.21 -7.17 -15.83
CA LEU A 239 -33.05 -6.37 -15.47
C LEU A 239 -32.95 -6.32 -13.95
N LEU A 240 -31.78 -6.64 -13.40
CA LEU A 240 -31.49 -6.52 -11.96
C LEU A 240 -30.75 -5.23 -11.64
N PHE A 241 -29.81 -4.84 -12.50
CA PHE A 241 -28.98 -3.65 -12.34
C PHE A 241 -28.38 -3.21 -13.69
N ASP A 242 -28.34 -1.91 -13.94
CA ASP A 242 -27.68 -1.30 -15.09
C ASP A 242 -27.29 0.14 -14.72
N ALA A 243 -26.00 0.42 -14.64
CA ALA A 243 -25.50 1.72 -14.24
C ALA A 243 -24.12 2.04 -14.83
N ASP A 244 -23.96 3.31 -15.20
CA ASP A 244 -22.66 3.94 -15.47
C ASP A 244 -22.20 4.67 -14.21
N LEU A 245 -21.34 4.04 -13.42
CA LEU A 245 -20.78 4.58 -12.18
C LEU A 245 -19.45 5.26 -12.48
N ILE A 246 -19.35 6.55 -12.23
CA ILE A 246 -18.15 7.35 -12.49
C ILE A 246 -17.67 8.08 -11.23
N THR A 247 -16.37 8.28 -11.13
CA THR A 247 -15.80 9.12 -10.06
C THR A 247 -16.19 10.58 -10.28
N PRO A 248 -16.98 11.20 -9.37
CA PRO A 248 -17.41 12.59 -9.54
C PRO A 248 -16.25 13.57 -9.43
N PRO A 249 -16.33 14.76 -10.08
CA PRO A 249 -15.24 15.73 -10.14
C PRO A 249 -14.68 16.17 -8.77
N ALA A 250 -15.50 16.20 -7.74
CA ALA A 250 -15.07 16.55 -6.38
C ALA A 250 -14.16 15.46 -5.80
N THR A 251 -14.56 14.19 -5.91
CA THR A 251 -13.79 13.03 -5.49
C THR A 251 -12.46 12.95 -6.24
N VAL A 252 -12.47 13.10 -7.58
CA VAL A 252 -11.23 13.19 -8.39
C VAL A 252 -10.28 14.25 -7.84
N GLY A 253 -10.81 15.43 -7.45
CA GLY A 253 -10.01 16.49 -6.87
C GLY A 253 -9.32 16.11 -5.58
N ALA A 254 -10.06 15.45 -4.67
CA ALA A 254 -9.55 15.01 -3.38
C ALA A 254 -8.49 13.90 -3.54
N VAL A 255 -8.78 12.89 -4.37
CA VAL A 255 -7.85 11.78 -4.64
C VAL A 255 -6.56 12.28 -5.29
N VAL A 256 -6.64 13.15 -6.30
CA VAL A 256 -5.46 13.74 -6.94
C VAL A 256 -4.63 14.58 -5.96
N ALA A 257 -5.26 15.30 -5.03
CA ALA A 257 -4.51 16.07 -4.02
C ALA A 257 -3.75 15.15 -3.06
N LEU A 258 -4.37 14.04 -2.63
CA LEU A 258 -3.74 13.04 -1.79
C LEU A 258 -2.60 12.34 -2.53
N ASP A 259 -2.83 11.93 -3.77
CA ASP A 259 -1.84 11.31 -4.65
C ASP A 259 -0.60 12.18 -4.86
N LYS A 260 -0.78 13.48 -5.14
CA LYS A 260 0.33 14.44 -5.24
C LYS A 260 1.18 14.49 -3.98
N SER A 261 0.55 14.47 -2.80
CA SER A 261 1.29 14.38 -1.53
C SER A 261 2.10 13.10 -1.40
N GLY A 262 1.57 11.97 -1.90
CA GLY A 262 2.30 10.70 -2.00
C GLY A 262 3.51 10.80 -2.93
N ARG A 263 3.33 11.37 -4.12
CA ARG A 263 4.41 11.64 -5.10
C ARG A 263 5.53 12.50 -4.51
N ASP A 264 5.17 13.56 -3.79
CA ASP A 264 6.14 14.46 -3.17
C ASP A 264 6.99 13.73 -2.13
N LYS A 265 6.39 12.86 -1.33
CA LYS A 265 7.11 12.03 -0.36
C LYS A 265 8.05 11.04 -1.04
N LEU A 266 7.60 10.37 -2.11
CA LEU A 266 8.43 9.47 -2.90
C LEU A 266 9.62 10.22 -3.51
N ASN A 267 9.38 11.35 -4.16
CA ASN A 267 10.42 12.18 -4.76
C ASN A 267 11.44 12.69 -3.72
N LEU A 268 10.97 13.04 -2.51
CA LEU A 268 11.85 13.44 -1.42
C LEU A 268 12.81 12.32 -1.03
N ILE A 269 12.31 11.09 -0.87
CA ILE A 269 13.10 9.94 -0.41
C ILE A 269 13.99 9.39 -1.52
N GLU A 270 13.51 9.32 -2.74
CA GLU A 270 14.20 8.65 -3.85
C GLU A 270 15.12 9.58 -4.66
N THR A 271 14.87 10.89 -4.63
CA THR A 271 15.59 11.84 -5.48
C THR A 271 16.25 12.96 -4.67
N ILE A 272 15.47 13.76 -3.93
CA ILE A 272 15.96 15.02 -3.34
C ILE A 272 16.99 14.74 -2.25
N VAL A 273 16.66 13.89 -1.29
CA VAL A 273 17.55 13.57 -0.16
C VAL A 273 18.83 12.88 -0.63
N PRO A 274 18.79 11.84 -1.48
CA PRO A 274 20.01 11.22 -2.02
C PRO A 274 20.89 12.20 -2.79
N LEU A 275 20.32 13.06 -3.61
CA LEU A 275 21.07 14.05 -4.36
C LEU A 275 21.76 15.06 -3.43
N ALA A 276 21.06 15.56 -2.42
CA ALA A 276 21.63 16.48 -1.43
C ALA A 276 22.78 15.84 -0.64
N LEU A 277 22.62 14.57 -0.21
CA LEU A 277 23.65 13.80 0.47
C LEU A 277 24.86 13.53 -0.44
N GLY A 278 24.63 13.23 -1.72
CA GLY A 278 25.69 13.02 -2.71
C GLY A 278 26.51 14.27 -2.93
N ILE A 279 25.88 15.44 -3.09
CA ILE A 279 26.55 16.73 -3.24
C ILE A 279 27.34 17.08 -1.98
N ALA A 280 26.74 17.00 -0.79
CA ALA A 280 27.37 17.29 0.48
C ALA A 280 28.57 16.34 0.75
N GLY A 281 28.40 15.06 0.44
CA GLY A 281 29.44 14.05 0.54
C GLY A 281 30.61 14.32 -0.40
N GLY A 282 30.34 14.67 -1.64
CA GLY A 282 31.36 15.06 -2.62
C GLY A 282 32.18 16.28 -2.19
N VAL A 283 31.51 17.33 -1.72
CA VAL A 283 32.19 18.54 -1.19
C VAL A 283 33.04 18.20 0.03
N ALA A 284 32.52 17.43 0.97
CA ALA A 284 33.26 17.02 2.17
C ALA A 284 34.48 16.13 1.83
N LEU A 285 34.36 15.27 0.83
CA LEU A 285 35.45 14.41 0.37
C LEU A 285 36.58 15.26 -0.26
N ILE A 286 36.22 16.18 -1.17
CA ILE A 286 37.18 17.07 -1.82
C ILE A 286 37.90 17.95 -0.77
N ALA A 287 37.12 18.57 0.13
CA ALA A 287 37.70 19.37 1.22
C ALA A 287 38.62 18.54 2.11
N GLY A 288 38.26 17.30 2.45
CA GLY A 288 39.08 16.37 3.22
C GLY A 288 40.42 16.04 2.53
N ILE A 289 40.38 15.76 1.21
CA ILE A 289 41.58 15.48 0.42
C ILE A 289 42.48 16.71 0.34
N LEU A 290 41.92 17.91 0.11
CA LEU A 290 42.71 19.15 0.06
C LEU A 290 43.37 19.48 1.38
N LEU A 291 42.68 19.28 2.51
CA LEU A 291 43.24 19.47 3.86
C LEU A 291 44.36 18.45 4.15
N PHE A 292 44.19 17.21 3.70
CA PHE A 292 45.21 16.16 3.90
C PHE A 292 46.49 16.40 3.08
N ARG A 293 46.33 17.07 1.90
CA ARG A 293 47.47 17.45 1.03
C ARG A 293 48.19 18.73 1.43
N ARG A 294 47.69 19.47 2.45
CA ARG A 294 48.45 20.61 2.99
C ARG A 294 49.73 20.08 3.63
N PRO A 295 50.92 20.55 3.18
CA PRO A 295 52.18 20.17 3.83
C PRO A 295 52.08 20.62 5.29
N ARG A 296 52.48 19.72 6.19
CA ARG A 296 52.71 20.10 7.58
C ARG A 296 53.75 21.21 7.54
N GLN A 297 53.41 22.41 7.99
CA GLN A 297 54.40 23.41 8.32
C GLN A 297 55.18 22.82 9.49
N ASP A 298 56.43 22.42 9.25
CA ASP A 298 57.32 22.05 10.32
C ASP A 298 57.38 23.28 11.24
N LEU A 299 56.91 23.14 12.46
CA LEU A 299 57.13 24.14 13.49
C LEU A 299 58.64 24.29 13.64
N PRO A 300 59.19 25.51 13.65
CA PRO A 300 60.60 25.71 13.91
C PRO A 300 60.97 24.96 15.19
N ALA A 301 62.03 24.13 15.12
CA ALA A 301 62.54 23.43 16.29
C ALA A 301 62.87 24.48 17.34
N GLU A 302 62.28 24.38 18.52
CA GLU A 302 62.64 25.18 19.67
C GLU A 302 64.12 24.97 19.95
N PRO A 303 64.98 26.04 20.12
CA PRO A 303 66.41 25.89 20.37
C PRO A 303 66.57 25.14 21.69
N VAL A 304 67.22 24.00 21.62
CA VAL A 304 67.64 23.21 22.77
C VAL A 304 68.54 24.09 23.66
N PRO A 305 68.21 24.30 24.96
CA PRO A 305 69.08 25.03 25.87
C PRO A 305 70.45 24.31 25.97
N ALA A 306 71.51 25.07 25.87
CA ALA A 306 72.86 24.55 26.03
C ALA A 306 73.02 23.88 27.40
N ASP A 307 73.55 22.63 27.39
CA ASP A 307 73.83 21.78 28.55
C ASP A 307 75.01 22.37 29.33
N ASP A 308 74.74 23.04 30.45
CA ASP A 308 75.75 23.43 31.44
C ASP A 308 76.02 22.21 32.31
N THR A 309 76.93 21.35 31.82
CA THR A 309 77.51 20.25 32.62
C THR A 309 78.45 20.77 33.66
N ALA A 310 77.95 20.98 34.87
CA ALA A 310 78.76 21.02 36.09
C ALA A 310 78.78 19.61 36.72
N PRO A 311 79.98 19.07 37.14
CA PRO A 311 80.04 17.72 37.67
C PRO A 311 79.55 17.64 39.12
N LEU A 312 78.62 16.70 39.35
CA LEU A 312 78.09 16.38 40.68
C LEU A 312 79.12 15.48 41.45
N PRO A 313 79.25 15.71 42.77
CA PRO A 313 80.11 14.88 43.62
C PRO A 313 79.43 13.54 43.98
N ALA A 314 80.34 12.51 44.11
CA ALA A 314 79.92 11.17 44.49
C ALA A 314 79.50 11.10 45.96
N GLY A 315 78.34 10.48 46.18
CA GLY A 315 77.80 10.12 47.51
C GLY A 315 77.31 8.66 47.51
N PRO A 316 77.27 8.00 48.68
CA PRO A 316 77.53 6.57 48.83
C PRO A 316 76.35 5.65 48.64
N ALA A 317 76.70 4.39 48.43
CA ALA A 317 75.82 3.25 48.31
C ALA A 317 74.93 2.99 49.54
N ALA A 318 73.69 2.65 49.35
CA ALA A 318 72.78 1.99 50.32
C ALA A 318 71.82 1.06 49.59
N GLU A 319 72.09 -0.16 49.74
CA GLU A 319 71.38 -1.34 50.25
C GLU A 319 69.92 -1.61 49.75
N HIS A 320 69.80 -2.85 49.36
CA HIS A 320 68.60 -3.64 49.12
C HIS A 320 67.58 -3.56 50.24
N SER A 321 66.26 -3.45 49.85
CA SER A 321 65.23 -4.08 50.62
C SER A 321 64.07 -4.53 49.66
N LEU A 322 63.95 -5.83 49.61
CA LEU A 322 62.81 -6.56 49.05
C LEU A 322 61.65 -6.44 50.01
N VAL A 323 60.47 -6.12 49.51
CA VAL A 323 59.19 -6.41 50.15
C VAL A 323 58.24 -6.96 49.13
N PRO A 324 57.54 -8.09 49.42
CA PRO A 324 56.69 -8.78 48.45
C PRO A 324 55.20 -8.43 48.58
N GLY A 325 54.51 -8.62 47.49
CA GLY A 325 53.14 -9.10 47.44
C GLY A 325 52.02 -8.18 47.82
N LEU A 326 51.14 -7.90 46.84
CA LEU A 326 49.72 -7.80 47.07
C LEU A 326 48.98 -8.07 45.77
N ASP A 327 48.46 -9.31 45.71
CA ASP A 327 47.42 -9.73 44.79
C ASP A 327 46.20 -8.86 44.99
N ARG A 328 45.61 -8.41 43.92
CA ARG A 328 44.25 -7.81 43.94
C ARG A 328 43.36 -8.57 42.99
N GLU A 329 42.54 -9.41 43.60
CA GLU A 329 41.42 -10.12 43.00
C GLU A 329 40.42 -9.14 42.33
N VAL A 330 39.90 -9.58 41.18
CA VAL A 330 38.76 -9.00 40.47
C VAL A 330 37.49 -9.65 40.99
N PRO A 331 36.46 -8.93 41.42
CA PRO A 331 35.20 -9.55 41.81
C PRO A 331 34.34 -9.81 40.58
N ALA A 332 33.84 -11.06 40.47
CA ALA A 332 32.84 -11.51 39.51
C ALA A 332 31.48 -10.90 39.82
N ALA A 333 30.81 -10.46 38.79
CA ALA A 333 29.43 -9.99 38.84
C ALA A 333 28.43 -11.15 39.02
N ALA A 334 27.62 -11.06 40.05
CA ALA A 334 26.58 -12.00 40.39
C ALA A 334 25.40 -11.91 39.48
N THR A 335 25.01 -13.05 38.93
CA THR A 335 23.72 -13.30 38.25
C THR A 335 22.64 -13.54 39.30
N ALA A 336 21.58 -12.76 39.32
CA ALA A 336 20.37 -13.02 40.11
C ALA A 336 19.25 -13.63 39.25
N PRO A 337 18.49 -14.62 39.74
CA PRO A 337 17.42 -15.26 38.98
C PRO A 337 16.11 -14.49 39.11
N ILE A 338 15.38 -14.42 37.99
CA ILE A 338 14.00 -13.91 37.93
C ILE A 338 13.05 -15.00 38.46
N ARG A 339 12.28 -14.63 39.44
CA ARG A 339 11.21 -15.40 40.01
C ARG A 339 9.96 -15.32 39.12
N ALA A 340 9.41 -16.46 38.74
CA ALA A 340 8.05 -16.59 38.22
C ALA A 340 7.12 -16.75 39.44
N ASP A 341 6.05 -15.95 39.50
CA ASP A 341 4.82 -16.24 40.23
C ASP A 341 3.74 -15.24 39.83
N GLY A 342 2.56 -15.73 39.48
CA GLY A 342 1.37 -14.88 39.31
C GLY A 342 0.38 -15.34 38.24
N GLU A 343 -0.17 -16.53 38.46
CA GLU A 343 -1.40 -17.01 37.82
C GLU A 343 -2.60 -16.18 38.34
N GLU A 344 -3.34 -15.49 37.45
CA GLU A 344 -4.64 -14.90 37.79
C GLU A 344 -5.69 -15.27 36.74
N LYS A 345 -6.72 -15.93 37.20
CA LYS A 345 -7.87 -16.52 36.53
C LYS A 345 -8.92 -15.42 36.23
N PRO A 346 -9.61 -15.41 35.08
CA PRO A 346 -10.69 -14.47 34.79
C PRO A 346 -12.02 -14.85 35.44
N PRO A 347 -12.88 -13.88 35.80
CA PRO A 347 -14.24 -14.13 36.29
C PRO A 347 -15.24 -14.25 35.13
N ALA A 348 -16.32 -14.94 35.46
CA ALA A 348 -17.47 -15.45 34.73
C ALA A 348 -18.12 -14.65 33.63
#